data_45a5a07c317f88d80caef5ec7bc51ee6
#
_entry.id   45a5a07c317f88d80caef5ec7bc51ee6
#
_cell.length_a   1.000
_cell.length_b   1.000
_cell.length_c   1.000
_cell.angle_alpha   90.00
_cell.angle_beta   90.00
_cell.angle_gamma   90.00
#
_symmetry.space_group_name_H-M   'P 1'
#
loop_
_entity.id
_entity.type
_entity.pdbx_description
1 polymer ?
#
loop_
_entity_poly.entity_id
_entity_poly.type
_entity_poly.pdbx_seq_one_letter_code
_entity_poly.pdbx_strand_id
1 'polypeptide(L)'
;ILYLNNFSDVKLLDVGGLVHFNVVHGEWYRIVTSMFLHFSFEHILMNMLSLFIFGKIVEAIIGSWRMLTVYFIAGLFGNFVSLSFNTTTISVGASGAIFGLIGSIFAMMYVSKTFNKKMLGQLLIALVILVGVSLFMSNINIVAHIGGFIGGLLITLIGYYYKVNRNIFWILLIGMLVIFIALQIRIFTIKEDNIYNKLIKDDMTSGNYDNAQNIVKQTINKNYADDQTYYLSGMIMATINSKSEGMTEWERGLRMFPKSGLLNFELAIANRSLNDDEKALKYVRKALNADPKNADYINLEKELTKSN
;
A
#
# COMPACT_ATOMS: atom_id res chain seq x y z
N ILE A 1 -16.83 -19.45 6.83
CA ILE A 1 -15.68 -20.29 6.42
C ILE A 1 -14.55 -19.41 5.83
N LEU A 2 -14.87 -18.32 5.10
CA LEU A 2 -13.87 -17.44 4.47
C LEU A 2 -12.98 -16.67 5.46
N TYR A 3 -13.37 -16.47 6.70
CA TYR A 3 -12.64 -15.70 7.73
C TYR A 3 -11.87 -16.56 8.74
N LEU A 4 -11.91 -17.87 8.63
CA LEU A 4 -11.20 -18.76 9.56
C LEU A 4 -9.71 -18.96 9.22
N ASN A 5 -9.31 -18.60 7.99
CA ASN A 5 -7.92 -18.60 7.56
C ASN A 5 -7.50 -17.17 7.20
N ASN A 6 -6.28 -16.78 7.54
CA ASN A 6 -5.70 -15.51 7.09
C ASN A 6 -5.76 -15.40 5.57
N PHE A 7 -6.25 -14.28 5.05
CA PHE A 7 -6.19 -14.03 3.63
C PHE A 7 -4.75 -13.77 3.19
N SER A 8 -4.36 -14.39 2.08
CA SER A 8 -3.10 -13.99 1.44
C SER A 8 -3.24 -12.58 0.86
N ASP A 9 -2.13 -11.86 0.79
CA ASP A 9 -2.06 -10.50 0.25
C ASP A 9 -2.64 -10.40 -1.16
N VAL A 10 -2.40 -11.41 -2.00
CA VAL A 10 -2.96 -11.50 -3.36
C VAL A 10 -4.49 -11.53 -3.34
N LYS A 11 -5.09 -12.35 -2.47
CA LYS A 11 -6.54 -12.42 -2.34
C LYS A 11 -7.15 -11.11 -1.84
N LEU A 12 -6.47 -10.43 -0.92
CA LEU A 12 -6.92 -9.12 -0.43
C LEU A 12 -6.85 -8.06 -1.54
N LEU A 13 -5.84 -8.11 -2.41
CA LEU A 13 -5.76 -7.26 -3.60
C LEU A 13 -6.90 -7.56 -4.58
N ASP A 14 -7.22 -8.82 -4.82
CA ASP A 14 -8.27 -9.23 -5.75
C ASP A 14 -9.67 -8.77 -5.30
N VAL A 15 -9.94 -8.74 -3.99
CA VAL A 15 -11.24 -8.32 -3.44
C VAL A 15 -11.34 -6.83 -3.11
N GLY A 16 -10.31 -6.03 -3.38
CA GLY A 16 -10.37 -4.58 -3.25
C GLY A 16 -9.61 -3.99 -2.05
N GLY A 17 -8.58 -4.67 -1.55
CA GLY A 17 -7.63 -4.11 -0.57
C GLY A 17 -6.93 -2.87 -1.12
N LEU A 18 -6.71 -1.86 -0.26
CA LEU A 18 -6.12 -0.59 -0.64
C LEU A 18 -4.62 -0.73 -0.81
N VAL A 19 -4.12 -0.34 -1.96
CA VAL A 19 -2.69 -0.16 -2.24
C VAL A 19 -2.49 0.97 -3.23
N HIS A 20 -1.39 1.69 -3.08
CA HIS A 20 -1.08 2.88 -3.88
C HIS A 20 -1.08 2.56 -5.37
N PHE A 21 -0.34 1.53 -5.79
CA PHE A 21 -0.20 1.11 -7.19
C PHE A 21 -1.57 0.96 -7.91
N ASN A 22 -2.48 0.19 -7.33
CA ASN A 22 -3.79 -0.04 -7.96
C ASN A 22 -4.66 1.22 -8.04
N VAL A 23 -4.57 2.10 -7.02
CA VAL A 23 -5.36 3.34 -7.00
C VAL A 23 -4.90 4.32 -8.07
N VAL A 24 -3.59 4.51 -8.27
CA VAL A 24 -3.07 5.39 -9.33
C VAL A 24 -3.30 4.81 -10.73
N HIS A 25 -3.50 3.49 -10.85
CA HIS A 25 -3.92 2.81 -12.08
C HIS A 25 -5.44 2.73 -12.26
N GLY A 26 -6.22 3.54 -11.51
CA GLY A 26 -7.65 3.74 -11.74
C GLY A 26 -8.60 2.96 -10.83
N GLU A 27 -8.12 2.11 -9.92
CA GLU A 27 -8.97 1.33 -9.02
C GLU A 27 -9.36 2.12 -7.75
N TRP A 28 -9.95 3.31 -7.93
CA TRP A 28 -10.33 4.25 -6.85
C TRP A 28 -11.32 3.67 -5.84
N TYR A 29 -12.15 2.71 -6.25
CA TYR A 29 -13.10 2.05 -5.36
C TYR A 29 -12.45 1.43 -4.13
N ARG A 30 -11.16 1.09 -4.20
CA ARG A 30 -10.37 0.52 -3.09
C ARG A 30 -10.29 1.43 -1.87
N ILE A 31 -10.42 2.74 -2.07
CA ILE A 31 -10.46 3.72 -0.96
C ILE A 31 -11.65 3.45 -0.04
N VAL A 32 -12.75 2.92 -0.59
CA VAL A 32 -13.96 2.58 0.16
C VAL A 32 -13.98 1.10 0.55
N THR A 33 -13.74 0.19 -0.42
CA THR A 33 -13.89 -1.26 -0.19
C THR A 33 -12.93 -1.79 0.87
N SER A 34 -11.73 -1.25 0.95
CA SER A 34 -10.74 -1.64 1.96
C SER A 34 -11.21 -1.46 3.40
N MET A 35 -12.11 -0.52 3.67
CA MET A 35 -12.67 -0.28 5.01
C MET A 35 -13.55 -1.43 5.51
N PHE A 36 -13.99 -2.32 4.62
CA PHE A 36 -14.87 -3.46 4.92
C PHE A 36 -14.15 -4.80 4.86
N LEU A 37 -12.90 -4.82 4.42
CA LEU A 37 -12.08 -6.03 4.34
C LEU A 37 -11.24 -6.20 5.60
N HIS A 38 -10.87 -7.43 5.92
CA HIS A 38 -10.06 -7.75 7.10
C HIS A 38 -9.08 -8.88 6.78
N PHE A 39 -7.88 -8.84 7.37
CA PHE A 39 -6.85 -9.87 7.20
C PHE A 39 -7.22 -11.21 7.83
N SER A 40 -7.89 -11.18 8.99
CA SER A 40 -8.22 -12.39 9.76
C SER A 40 -9.52 -12.22 10.53
N PHE A 41 -9.99 -13.33 11.12
CA PHE A 41 -11.15 -13.30 12.01
C PHE A 41 -10.91 -12.44 13.27
N GLU A 42 -9.72 -12.52 13.86
CA GLU A 42 -9.35 -11.71 15.01
C GLU A 42 -9.37 -10.22 14.65
N HIS A 43 -8.92 -9.88 13.47
CA HIS A 43 -8.92 -8.49 13.00
C HIS A 43 -10.35 -7.94 12.87
N ILE A 44 -11.29 -8.69 12.28
CA ILE A 44 -12.69 -8.24 12.22
C ILE A 44 -13.32 -8.17 13.62
N LEU A 45 -13.06 -9.16 14.49
CA LEU A 45 -13.60 -9.18 15.84
C LEU A 45 -13.16 -7.97 16.65
N MET A 46 -11.88 -7.63 16.60
CA MET A 46 -11.32 -6.45 17.29
C MET A 46 -11.87 -5.15 16.74
N ASN A 47 -12.03 -5.04 15.41
CA ASN A 47 -12.66 -3.87 14.80
C ASN A 47 -14.13 -3.73 15.21
N MET A 48 -14.90 -4.83 15.21
CA MET A 48 -16.31 -4.78 15.61
C MET A 48 -16.50 -4.44 17.09
N LEU A 49 -15.68 -5.00 17.97
CA LEU A 49 -15.68 -4.65 19.39
C LEU A 49 -15.32 -3.18 19.62
N SER A 50 -14.30 -2.70 18.95
CA SER A 50 -13.87 -1.29 19.03
C SER A 50 -14.95 -0.34 18.48
N LEU A 51 -15.56 -0.68 17.33
CA LEU A 51 -16.67 0.08 16.77
C LEU A 51 -17.88 0.12 17.71
N PHE A 52 -18.20 -1.01 18.34
CA PHE A 52 -19.28 -1.07 19.32
C PHE A 52 -19.03 -0.14 20.51
N ILE A 53 -17.80 -0.12 21.05
CA ILE A 53 -17.45 0.70 22.21
C ILE A 53 -17.41 2.18 21.83
N PHE A 54 -16.54 2.55 20.89
CA PHE A 54 -16.32 3.95 20.53
C PHE A 54 -17.48 4.54 19.72
N GLY A 55 -18.12 3.73 18.87
CA GLY A 55 -19.30 4.11 18.11
C GLY A 55 -20.47 4.49 19.04
N LYS A 56 -20.77 3.66 20.04
CA LYS A 56 -21.82 3.98 21.03
C LYS A 56 -21.55 5.28 21.80
N ILE A 57 -20.28 5.54 22.16
CA ILE A 57 -19.93 6.77 22.86
C ILE A 57 -20.20 7.99 21.97
N VAL A 58 -19.74 7.94 20.74
CA VAL A 58 -19.93 9.04 19.78
C VAL A 58 -21.40 9.21 19.41
N GLU A 59 -22.10 8.09 19.13
CA GLU A 59 -23.52 8.10 18.78
C GLU A 59 -24.39 8.71 19.88
N ALA A 60 -24.12 8.38 21.15
CA ALA A 60 -24.85 8.93 22.29
C ALA A 60 -24.72 10.46 22.41
N ILE A 61 -23.63 11.05 21.93
CA ILE A 61 -23.35 12.49 22.04
C ILE A 61 -23.84 13.26 20.82
N ILE A 62 -23.58 12.74 19.60
CA ILE A 62 -23.87 13.50 18.37
C ILE A 62 -24.99 12.90 17.51
N GLY A 63 -25.47 11.71 17.86
CA GLY A 63 -26.51 10.98 17.12
C GLY A 63 -25.95 10.12 15.98
N SER A 64 -26.74 9.12 15.54
CA SER A 64 -26.32 8.07 14.62
C SER A 64 -25.81 8.61 13.28
N TRP A 65 -26.53 9.51 12.63
CA TRP A 65 -26.15 10.04 11.30
C TRP A 65 -24.83 10.82 11.33
N ARG A 66 -24.59 11.62 12.38
CA ARG A 66 -23.32 12.35 12.51
C ARG A 66 -22.19 11.41 12.85
N MET A 67 -22.44 10.40 13.69
CA MET A 67 -21.44 9.36 13.98
C MET A 67 -21.03 8.62 12.70
N LEU A 68 -21.98 8.21 11.87
CA LEU A 68 -21.69 7.58 10.56
C LEU A 68 -20.91 8.55 9.63
N THR A 69 -21.26 9.82 9.60
CA THR A 69 -20.52 10.83 8.82
C THR A 69 -19.07 10.92 9.28
N VAL A 70 -18.83 11.00 10.59
CA VAL A 70 -17.46 11.01 11.16
C VAL A 70 -16.73 9.73 10.78
N TYR A 71 -17.36 8.58 10.95
CA TYR A 71 -16.79 7.28 10.64
C TYR A 71 -16.29 7.20 9.18
N PHE A 72 -17.17 7.49 8.22
CA PHE A 72 -16.83 7.40 6.81
C PHE A 72 -15.79 8.45 6.37
N ILE A 73 -15.99 9.71 6.75
CA ILE A 73 -15.05 10.78 6.36
C ILE A 73 -13.67 10.54 6.96
N ALA A 74 -13.60 10.14 8.23
CA ALA A 74 -12.34 9.84 8.89
C ALA A 74 -11.64 8.62 8.29
N GLY A 75 -12.39 7.55 7.98
CA GLY A 75 -11.85 6.38 7.32
C GLY A 75 -11.29 6.69 5.93
N LEU A 76 -12.04 7.43 5.12
CA LEU A 76 -11.57 7.90 3.81
C LEU A 76 -10.32 8.77 3.95
N PHE A 77 -10.32 9.73 4.88
CA PHE A 77 -9.17 10.60 5.12
C PHE A 77 -7.93 9.79 5.56
N GLY A 78 -8.11 8.81 6.44
CA GLY A 78 -7.06 7.86 6.82
C GLY A 78 -6.49 7.10 5.64
N ASN A 79 -7.33 6.63 4.72
CA ASN A 79 -6.91 5.95 3.51
C ASN A 79 -6.14 6.88 2.55
N PHE A 80 -6.55 8.14 2.38
CA PHE A 80 -5.79 9.13 1.60
C PHE A 80 -4.43 9.44 2.21
N VAL A 81 -4.36 9.56 3.54
CA VAL A 81 -3.07 9.72 4.25
C VAL A 81 -2.20 8.48 4.03
N SER A 82 -2.77 7.28 4.17
CA SER A 82 -2.04 6.03 3.90
C SER A 82 -1.46 5.98 2.50
N LEU A 83 -2.24 6.24 1.47
CA LEU A 83 -1.80 6.25 0.07
C LEU A 83 -0.68 7.26 -0.19
N SER A 84 -0.67 8.39 0.54
CA SER A 84 0.34 9.43 0.38
C SER A 84 1.70 9.08 0.96
N PHE A 85 1.78 8.09 1.87
CA PHE A 85 3.02 7.77 2.59
C PHE A 85 3.45 6.30 2.46
N ASN A 86 2.56 5.42 2.03
CA ASN A 86 2.84 3.99 1.87
C ASN A 86 2.55 3.53 0.44
N THR A 87 3.58 3.14 -0.31
CA THR A 87 3.43 2.68 -1.70
C THR A 87 3.23 1.16 -1.81
N THR A 88 3.80 0.39 -0.87
CA THR A 88 3.85 -1.09 -0.92
C THR A 88 3.06 -1.79 0.18
N THR A 89 2.28 -1.05 0.98
CA THR A 89 1.47 -1.63 2.06
C THR A 89 0.04 -1.87 1.58
N ILE A 90 -0.42 -3.11 1.67
CA ILE A 90 -1.83 -3.44 1.46
C ILE A 90 -2.58 -3.10 2.74
N SER A 91 -3.53 -2.18 2.66
CA SER A 91 -4.31 -1.70 3.81
C SER A 91 -5.74 -2.19 3.71
N VAL A 92 -6.23 -2.82 4.79
CA VAL A 92 -7.61 -3.26 4.95
C VAL A 92 -8.03 -3.07 6.41
N GLY A 93 -9.31 -2.84 6.63
CA GLY A 93 -9.90 -2.75 7.96
C GLY A 93 -10.67 -1.45 8.21
N ALA A 94 -11.61 -1.53 9.14
CA ALA A 94 -12.39 -0.40 9.63
C ALA A 94 -11.60 0.50 10.59
N SER A 95 -10.39 0.10 10.95
CA SER A 95 -9.63 0.70 12.05
C SER A 95 -9.32 2.19 11.85
N GLY A 96 -9.01 2.64 10.62
CA GLY A 96 -8.85 4.07 10.33
C GLY A 96 -10.09 4.89 10.70
N ALA A 97 -11.27 4.40 10.36
CA ALA A 97 -12.54 5.04 10.73
C ALA A 97 -12.81 4.99 12.24
N ILE A 98 -12.45 3.88 12.91
CA ILE A 98 -12.58 3.73 14.36
C ILE A 98 -11.65 4.72 15.10
N PHE A 99 -10.40 4.86 14.64
CA PHE A 99 -9.50 5.90 15.15
C PHE A 99 -10.08 7.30 14.92
N GLY A 100 -10.84 7.50 13.84
CA GLY A 100 -11.59 8.73 13.61
C GLY A 100 -12.70 8.98 14.67
N LEU A 101 -13.41 7.94 15.10
CA LEU A 101 -14.35 8.06 16.22
C LEU A 101 -13.63 8.44 17.53
N ILE A 102 -12.45 7.90 17.79
CA ILE A 102 -11.63 8.30 18.93
C ILE A 102 -11.23 9.77 18.80
N GLY A 103 -10.75 10.21 17.64
CA GLY A 103 -10.45 11.62 17.36
C GLY A 103 -11.66 12.54 17.59
N SER A 104 -12.86 12.08 17.20
CA SER A 104 -14.12 12.77 17.47
C SER A 104 -14.39 12.93 18.97
N ILE A 105 -14.15 11.89 19.79
CA ILE A 105 -14.30 11.98 21.26
C ILE A 105 -13.37 13.05 21.82
N PHE A 106 -12.11 13.09 21.37
CA PHE A 106 -11.16 14.13 21.81
C PHE A 106 -11.64 15.54 21.42
N ALA A 107 -12.15 15.71 20.21
CA ALA A 107 -12.73 16.98 19.76
C ALA A 107 -13.92 17.40 20.65
N MET A 108 -14.83 16.49 20.95
CA MET A 108 -15.98 16.74 21.82
C MET A 108 -15.58 17.10 23.25
N MET A 109 -14.59 16.40 23.82
CA MET A 109 -14.03 16.74 25.13
C MET A 109 -13.43 18.17 25.15
N TYR A 110 -12.76 18.55 24.07
CA TYR A 110 -12.18 19.90 23.95
C TYR A 110 -13.27 20.98 23.89
N VAL A 111 -14.30 20.81 23.08
CA VAL A 111 -15.32 21.84 22.88
C VAL A 111 -16.34 21.92 24.04
N SER A 112 -16.61 20.81 24.73
CA SER A 112 -17.54 20.79 25.88
C SER A 112 -16.92 21.31 27.18
N LYS A 113 -15.59 21.54 27.19
CA LYS A 113 -14.80 21.90 28.38
C LYS A 113 -14.97 20.90 29.54
N THR A 114 -15.52 19.72 29.28
CA THR A 114 -15.69 18.65 30.26
C THR A 114 -14.46 17.76 30.30
N PHE A 115 -13.31 18.36 30.63
CA PHE A 115 -12.06 17.63 30.76
C PHE A 115 -12.05 16.84 32.07
N ASN A 116 -12.67 15.67 32.05
CA ASN A 116 -12.61 14.75 33.18
C ASN A 116 -11.32 13.90 33.04
N LYS A 117 -10.34 14.13 33.96
CA LYS A 117 -9.07 13.39 33.98
C LYS A 117 -9.27 11.88 34.02
N LYS A 118 -10.30 11.38 34.73
CA LYS A 118 -10.63 9.97 34.80
C LYS A 118 -11.07 9.42 33.43
N MET A 119 -11.96 10.13 32.73
CA MET A 119 -12.42 9.77 31.41
C MET A 119 -11.28 9.80 30.38
N LEU A 120 -10.42 10.82 30.44
CA LEU A 120 -9.22 10.90 29.59
C LEU A 120 -8.30 9.72 29.84
N GLY A 121 -8.03 9.39 31.13
CA GLY A 121 -7.21 8.22 31.49
C GLY A 121 -7.77 6.90 30.93
N GLN A 122 -9.09 6.69 31.03
CA GLN A 122 -9.73 5.50 30.48
C GLN A 122 -9.62 5.43 28.94
N LEU A 123 -9.79 6.56 28.23
CA LEU A 123 -9.63 6.65 26.78
C LEU A 123 -8.17 6.38 26.37
N LEU A 124 -7.20 6.93 27.08
CA LEU A 124 -5.79 6.69 26.83
C LEU A 124 -5.41 5.22 27.06
N ILE A 125 -5.92 4.61 28.12
CA ILE A 125 -5.72 3.18 28.38
C ILE A 125 -6.32 2.34 27.25
N ALA A 126 -7.56 2.63 26.85
CA ALA A 126 -8.22 1.94 25.75
C ALA A 126 -7.45 2.12 24.41
N LEU A 127 -6.93 3.32 24.15
CA LEU A 127 -6.11 3.60 22.98
C LEU A 127 -4.78 2.82 23.04
N VAL A 128 -4.11 2.79 24.19
CA VAL A 128 -2.86 2.02 24.38
C VAL A 128 -3.10 0.53 24.18
N ILE A 129 -4.21 0.00 24.71
CA ILE A 129 -4.57 -1.41 24.50
C ILE A 129 -4.85 -1.67 23.01
N LEU A 130 -5.63 -0.81 22.35
CA LEU A 130 -5.96 -0.95 20.93
C LEU A 130 -4.71 -0.90 20.05
N VAL A 131 -3.82 0.07 20.29
CA VAL A 131 -2.53 0.19 19.59
C VAL A 131 -1.63 -0.99 19.94
N GLY A 132 -1.52 -1.35 21.21
CA GLY A 132 -0.70 -2.47 21.69
C GLY A 132 -1.11 -3.79 21.04
N VAL A 133 -2.39 -4.14 21.11
CA VAL A 133 -2.92 -5.34 20.43
C VAL A 133 -2.66 -5.26 18.92
N SER A 134 -2.83 -4.07 18.35
CA SER A 134 -2.55 -3.84 16.94
C SER A 134 -1.08 -4.12 16.58
N LEU A 135 -0.11 -3.77 17.42
CA LEU A 135 1.32 -4.01 17.15
C LEU A 135 1.71 -5.50 17.15
N PHE A 136 0.92 -6.36 17.80
CA PHE A 136 1.10 -7.82 17.77
C PHE A 136 0.47 -8.47 16.53
N MET A 137 -0.36 -7.73 15.78
CA MET A 137 -0.95 -8.21 14.53
C MET A 137 -0.05 -7.77 13.38
N SER A 138 0.34 -8.71 12.51
CA SER A 138 1.07 -8.39 11.28
C SER A 138 0.25 -7.47 10.37
N ASN A 139 0.92 -6.57 9.65
CA ASN A 139 0.33 -5.72 8.61
C ASN A 139 -0.57 -4.56 9.07
N ILE A 140 -0.21 -3.88 10.18
CA ILE A 140 -0.96 -2.70 10.62
C ILE A 140 -0.49 -1.44 9.91
N ASN A 141 -1.45 -0.70 9.40
CA ASN A 141 -1.23 0.60 8.78
C ASN A 141 -1.40 1.74 9.81
N ILE A 142 -0.35 2.01 10.60
CA ILE A 142 -0.34 3.09 11.60
C ILE A 142 -0.62 4.45 10.97
N VAL A 143 -0.17 4.67 9.74
CA VAL A 143 -0.37 5.92 9.00
C VAL A 143 -1.87 6.16 8.74
N ALA A 144 -2.61 5.12 8.36
CA ALA A 144 -4.07 5.19 8.21
C ALA A 144 -4.77 5.50 9.55
N HIS A 145 -4.28 4.95 10.67
CA HIS A 145 -4.83 5.22 12.00
C HIS A 145 -4.64 6.68 12.41
N ILE A 146 -3.43 7.23 12.24
CA ILE A 146 -3.12 8.64 12.53
C ILE A 146 -3.98 9.55 11.64
N GLY A 147 -4.03 9.25 10.33
CA GLY A 147 -4.87 9.98 9.39
C GLY A 147 -6.34 9.97 9.78
N GLY A 148 -6.87 8.79 10.12
CA GLY A 148 -8.24 8.63 10.59
C GLY A 148 -8.53 9.44 11.85
N PHE A 149 -7.67 9.35 12.86
CA PHE A 149 -7.78 10.13 14.09
C PHE A 149 -7.86 11.64 13.82
N ILE A 150 -6.92 12.17 13.01
CA ILE A 150 -6.91 13.59 12.63
C ILE A 150 -8.17 13.95 11.83
N GLY A 151 -8.58 13.12 10.88
CA GLY A 151 -9.79 13.33 10.08
C GLY A 151 -11.05 13.42 10.95
N GLY A 152 -11.20 12.49 11.91
CA GLY A 152 -12.33 12.47 12.84
C GLY A 152 -12.36 13.66 13.80
N LEU A 153 -11.19 14.07 14.29
CA LEU A 153 -11.04 15.28 15.11
C LEU A 153 -11.45 16.51 14.30
N LEU A 154 -10.92 16.70 13.10
CA LEU A 154 -11.20 17.87 12.26
C LEU A 154 -12.67 17.95 11.86
N ILE A 155 -13.27 16.86 11.35
CA ILE A 155 -14.67 16.89 10.90
C ILE A 155 -15.64 17.17 12.05
N THR A 156 -15.33 16.70 13.26
CA THR A 156 -16.11 16.97 14.46
C THR A 156 -16.01 18.45 14.88
N LEU A 157 -14.81 19.03 14.86
CA LEU A 157 -14.60 20.45 15.13
C LEU A 157 -15.31 21.33 14.07
N ILE A 158 -15.22 20.98 12.79
CA ILE A 158 -15.92 21.66 11.71
C ILE A 158 -17.44 21.66 11.97
N GLY A 159 -18.00 20.49 12.30
CA GLY A 159 -19.42 20.36 12.63
C GLY A 159 -19.86 21.21 13.85
N TYR A 160 -19.03 21.29 14.88
CA TYR A 160 -19.27 22.12 16.03
C TYR A 160 -19.22 23.62 15.70
N TYR A 161 -18.14 24.09 15.08
CA TYR A 161 -17.95 25.51 14.78
C TYR A 161 -18.88 26.04 13.68
N TYR A 162 -19.45 25.16 12.87
CA TYR A 162 -20.52 25.55 11.93
C TYR A 162 -21.65 26.36 12.61
N LYS A 163 -22.00 26.03 13.87
CA LYS A 163 -23.05 26.67 14.64
C LYS A 163 -22.55 27.76 15.60
N VAL A 164 -21.30 27.65 16.06
CA VAL A 164 -20.75 28.44 17.16
C VAL A 164 -19.92 29.62 16.64
N ASN A 165 -19.11 29.44 15.64
CA ASN A 165 -18.24 30.49 15.10
C ASN A 165 -17.92 30.23 13.62
N ARG A 166 -18.55 30.98 12.73
CA ARG A 166 -18.41 30.80 11.27
C ARG A 166 -17.01 31.07 10.75
N ASN A 167 -16.23 31.94 11.39
CA ASN A 167 -14.85 32.21 10.96
C ASN A 167 -13.96 30.98 11.22
N ILE A 168 -14.05 30.39 12.42
CA ILE A 168 -13.31 29.18 12.75
C ILE A 168 -13.76 28.00 11.86
N PHE A 169 -15.07 27.89 11.60
CA PHE A 169 -15.59 26.89 10.67
C PHE A 169 -14.92 26.97 9.30
N TRP A 170 -14.84 28.16 8.70
CA TRP A 170 -14.23 28.33 7.38
C TRP A 170 -12.72 28.06 7.40
N ILE A 171 -12.02 28.49 8.46
CA ILE A 171 -10.58 28.22 8.63
C ILE A 171 -10.32 26.70 8.66
N LEU A 172 -11.09 25.96 9.47
CA LEU A 172 -10.93 24.52 9.59
C LEU A 172 -11.31 23.78 8.30
N LEU A 173 -12.41 24.19 7.65
CA LEU A 173 -12.86 23.60 6.41
C LEU A 173 -11.85 23.81 5.28
N ILE A 174 -11.39 25.05 5.10
CA ILE A 174 -10.37 25.38 4.08
C ILE A 174 -9.06 24.66 4.40
N GLY A 175 -8.64 24.64 5.67
CA GLY A 175 -7.44 23.89 6.09
C GLY A 175 -7.54 22.41 5.75
N MET A 176 -8.67 21.77 6.04
CA MET A 176 -8.90 20.36 5.69
C MET A 176 -8.88 20.13 4.16
N LEU A 177 -9.46 21.04 3.38
CA LEU A 177 -9.44 20.97 1.91
C LEU A 177 -8.03 21.15 1.35
N VAL A 178 -7.23 22.07 1.88
CA VAL A 178 -5.82 22.27 1.49
C VAL A 178 -5.01 21.02 1.78
N ILE A 179 -5.15 20.42 2.97
CA ILE A 179 -4.49 19.16 3.31
C ILE A 179 -4.91 18.06 2.32
N PHE A 180 -6.20 17.95 2.03
CA PHE A 180 -6.72 16.94 1.09
C PHE A 180 -6.12 17.10 -0.32
N ILE A 181 -6.03 18.34 -0.82
CA ILE A 181 -5.40 18.63 -2.12
C ILE A 181 -3.90 18.27 -2.08
N ALA A 182 -3.21 18.61 -1.01
CA ALA A 182 -1.78 18.26 -0.85
C ALA A 182 -1.57 16.74 -0.85
N LEU A 183 -2.46 15.97 -0.18
CA LEU A 183 -2.43 14.51 -0.20
C LEU A 183 -2.67 13.96 -1.62
N GLN A 184 -3.63 14.53 -2.37
CA GLN A 184 -3.86 14.13 -3.77
C GLN A 184 -2.62 14.37 -4.64
N ILE A 185 -2.03 15.56 -4.55
CA ILE A 185 -0.79 15.88 -5.29
C ILE A 185 0.29 14.86 -4.94
N ARG A 186 0.47 14.57 -3.66
CA ARG A 186 1.50 13.62 -3.22
C ARG A 186 1.25 12.19 -3.72
N ILE A 187 0.00 11.71 -3.74
CA ILE A 187 -0.36 10.39 -4.28
C ILE A 187 0.11 10.25 -5.74
N PHE A 188 -0.03 11.29 -6.55
CA PHE A 188 0.39 11.24 -7.96
C PHE A 188 1.86 11.60 -8.21
N THR A 189 2.59 12.10 -7.22
CA THR A 189 3.99 12.52 -7.38
C THR A 189 4.98 11.62 -6.65
N ILE A 190 4.53 10.81 -5.69
CA ILE A 190 5.39 9.85 -5.03
C ILE A 190 5.77 8.74 -6.01
N LYS A 191 7.04 8.32 -5.96
CA LYS A 191 7.47 7.17 -6.76
C LYS A 191 6.66 5.95 -6.37
N GLU A 192 6.00 5.38 -7.35
CA GLU A 192 5.23 4.15 -7.15
C GLU A 192 6.14 2.93 -7.20
N ASP A 193 5.78 1.92 -6.41
CA ASP A 193 6.38 0.61 -6.47
C ASP A 193 5.29 -0.39 -6.88
N ASN A 194 5.60 -1.24 -7.85
CA ASN A 194 4.66 -2.27 -8.27
C ASN A 194 4.54 -3.35 -7.19
N ILE A 195 3.41 -3.33 -6.49
CA ILE A 195 3.12 -4.27 -5.39
C ILE A 195 3.20 -5.72 -5.83
N TYR A 196 2.82 -6.03 -7.06
CA TYR A 196 2.87 -7.40 -7.57
C TYR A 196 4.30 -7.91 -7.67
N ASN A 197 5.26 -7.07 -8.07
CA ASN A 197 6.67 -7.45 -8.10
C ASN A 197 7.22 -7.74 -6.69
N LYS A 198 6.75 -7.00 -5.67
CA LYS A 198 7.08 -7.30 -4.28
C LYS A 198 6.55 -8.67 -3.88
N LEU A 199 5.28 -8.95 -4.14
CA LEU A 199 4.66 -10.25 -3.79
C LEU A 199 5.33 -11.42 -4.50
N ILE A 200 5.69 -11.25 -5.78
CA ILE A 200 6.46 -12.27 -6.53
C ILE A 200 7.80 -12.53 -5.84
N LYS A 201 8.53 -11.48 -5.44
CA LYS A 201 9.82 -11.64 -4.73
C LYS A 201 9.64 -12.32 -3.38
N ASP A 202 8.64 -11.97 -2.62
CA ASP A 202 8.35 -12.55 -1.30
C ASP A 202 8.07 -14.06 -1.42
N ASP A 203 7.29 -14.47 -2.42
CA ASP A 203 7.03 -15.88 -2.72
C ASP A 203 8.27 -16.62 -3.22
N MET A 204 9.08 -16.02 -4.10
CA MET A 204 10.36 -16.58 -4.53
C MET A 204 11.30 -16.81 -3.35
N THR A 205 11.39 -15.85 -2.44
CA THR A 205 12.25 -15.95 -1.24
C THR A 205 11.80 -17.05 -0.30
N SER A 206 10.49 -17.29 -0.26
CA SER A 206 9.87 -18.37 0.53
C SER A 206 9.90 -19.74 -0.18
N GLY A 207 10.43 -19.81 -1.41
CA GLY A 207 10.46 -21.04 -2.23
C GLY A 207 9.11 -21.39 -2.87
N ASN A 208 8.11 -20.52 -2.81
CA ASN A 208 6.77 -20.74 -3.34
C ASN A 208 6.69 -20.36 -4.83
N TYR A 209 7.50 -20.97 -5.67
CA TYR A 209 7.63 -20.60 -7.09
C TYR A 209 6.33 -20.74 -7.89
N ASP A 210 5.47 -21.73 -7.57
CA ASP A 210 4.18 -21.90 -8.23
C ASP A 210 3.26 -20.69 -7.99
N ASN A 211 3.22 -20.21 -6.75
CA ASN A 211 2.43 -19.02 -6.42
C ASN A 211 3.03 -17.76 -7.07
N ALA A 212 4.35 -17.60 -7.01
CA ALA A 212 5.07 -16.51 -7.70
C ALA A 212 4.73 -16.47 -9.19
N GLN A 213 4.74 -17.63 -9.87
CA GLN A 213 4.37 -17.73 -11.29
C GLN A 213 2.90 -17.37 -11.56
N ASN A 214 2.00 -17.75 -10.66
CA ASN A 214 0.59 -17.36 -10.75
C ASN A 214 0.41 -15.85 -10.63
N ILE A 215 1.14 -15.19 -9.71
CA ILE A 215 1.12 -13.73 -9.58
C ILE A 215 1.68 -13.06 -10.85
N VAL A 216 2.77 -13.56 -11.42
CA VAL A 216 3.29 -13.07 -12.73
C VAL A 216 2.20 -13.11 -13.80
N LYS A 217 1.51 -14.26 -13.95
CA LYS A 217 0.43 -14.42 -14.94
C LYS A 217 -0.70 -13.41 -14.70
N GLN A 218 -1.12 -13.25 -13.45
CA GLN A 218 -2.16 -12.28 -13.09
C GLN A 218 -1.73 -10.84 -13.41
N THR A 219 -0.49 -10.48 -13.09
CA THR A 219 0.08 -9.14 -13.34
C THR A 219 0.09 -8.80 -14.83
N ILE A 220 0.51 -9.76 -15.67
CA ILE A 220 0.50 -9.63 -17.12
C ILE A 220 -0.94 -9.49 -17.64
N ASN A 221 -1.87 -10.32 -17.18
CA ASN A 221 -3.26 -10.31 -17.63
C ASN A 221 -4.00 -9.00 -17.25
N LYS A 222 -3.61 -8.38 -16.14
CA LYS A 222 -4.16 -7.08 -15.70
C LYS A 222 -3.48 -5.88 -16.38
N ASN A 223 -2.51 -6.09 -17.27
CA ASN A 223 -1.66 -5.05 -17.86
C ASN A 223 -0.89 -4.21 -16.83
N TYR A 224 -0.49 -4.81 -15.72
CA TYR A 224 0.29 -4.19 -14.65
C TYR A 224 1.77 -4.61 -14.68
N ALA A 225 2.16 -5.44 -15.66
CA ALA A 225 3.52 -5.90 -15.81
C ALA A 225 4.44 -4.78 -16.30
N ASP A 226 5.61 -4.69 -15.70
CA ASP A 226 6.73 -3.86 -16.08
C ASP A 226 7.95 -4.74 -16.45
N ASP A 227 9.07 -4.15 -16.74
CA ASP A 227 10.29 -4.88 -17.09
C ASP A 227 10.81 -5.75 -15.89
N GLN A 228 10.58 -5.28 -14.65
CA GLN A 228 10.90 -6.05 -13.45
C GLN A 228 10.02 -7.29 -13.31
N THR A 229 8.75 -7.24 -13.72
CA THR A 229 7.87 -8.42 -13.74
C THR A 229 8.42 -9.50 -14.66
N TYR A 230 8.89 -9.14 -15.86
CA TYR A 230 9.51 -10.09 -16.80
C TYR A 230 10.89 -10.57 -16.33
N TYR A 231 11.65 -9.71 -15.65
CA TYR A 231 12.88 -10.12 -14.99
C TYR A 231 12.61 -11.23 -13.97
N LEU A 232 11.65 -11.02 -13.07
CA LEU A 232 11.29 -12.02 -12.06
C LEU A 232 10.72 -13.29 -12.68
N SER A 233 9.89 -13.17 -13.73
CA SER A 233 9.40 -14.31 -14.49
C SER A 233 10.55 -15.18 -15.04
N GLY A 234 11.53 -14.53 -15.66
CA GLY A 234 12.70 -15.24 -16.18
C GLY A 234 13.54 -15.89 -15.09
N MET A 235 13.71 -15.23 -13.93
CA MET A 235 14.38 -15.81 -12.77
C MET A 235 13.66 -17.05 -12.25
N ILE A 236 12.34 -17.03 -12.15
CA ILE A 236 11.53 -18.18 -11.77
C ILE A 236 11.75 -19.32 -12.76
N MET A 237 11.59 -19.05 -14.06
CA MET A 237 11.73 -20.09 -15.10
C MET A 237 13.15 -20.67 -15.15
N ALA A 238 14.18 -19.83 -14.95
CA ALA A 238 15.56 -20.30 -14.88
C ALA A 238 15.83 -21.19 -13.67
N THR A 239 15.10 -20.98 -12.57
CA THR A 239 15.28 -21.75 -11.31
C THR A 239 14.53 -23.07 -11.35
N ILE A 240 13.26 -23.09 -11.80
CA ILE A 240 12.42 -24.30 -11.74
C ILE A 240 12.54 -25.19 -12.97
N ASN A 241 12.86 -24.63 -14.13
CA ASN A 241 12.93 -25.37 -15.39
C ASN A 241 14.37 -25.39 -15.96
N SER A 242 14.70 -24.33 -16.72
CA SER A 242 16.01 -24.22 -17.37
C SER A 242 16.41 -22.78 -17.64
N LYS A 243 17.70 -22.54 -17.72
CA LYS A 243 18.25 -21.24 -18.10
C LYS A 243 17.70 -20.76 -19.46
N SER A 244 17.50 -21.64 -20.40
CA SER A 244 16.96 -21.33 -21.73
C SER A 244 15.53 -20.77 -21.64
N GLU A 245 14.71 -21.34 -20.76
CA GLU A 245 13.35 -20.83 -20.54
C GLU A 245 13.36 -19.47 -19.83
N GLY A 246 14.27 -19.26 -18.88
CA GLY A 246 14.50 -17.95 -18.29
C GLY A 246 14.86 -16.89 -19.33
N MET A 247 15.79 -17.21 -20.24
CA MET A 247 16.16 -16.33 -21.35
C MET A 247 14.96 -16.01 -22.26
N THR A 248 14.11 -16.99 -22.53
CA THR A 248 12.89 -16.80 -23.34
C THR A 248 11.95 -15.78 -22.71
N GLU A 249 11.78 -15.82 -21.39
CA GLU A 249 10.95 -14.84 -20.67
C GLU A 249 11.58 -13.44 -20.69
N TRP A 250 12.91 -13.33 -20.51
CA TRP A 250 13.59 -12.03 -20.63
C TRP A 250 13.51 -11.46 -22.04
N GLU A 251 13.63 -12.28 -23.09
CA GLU A 251 13.41 -11.86 -24.46
C GLU A 251 11.96 -11.44 -24.73
N ARG A 252 10.99 -12.15 -24.11
CA ARG A 252 9.58 -11.76 -24.16
C ARG A 252 9.40 -10.39 -23.52
N GLY A 253 10.03 -10.13 -22.37
CA GLY A 253 10.04 -8.83 -21.71
C GLY A 253 10.65 -7.74 -22.60
N LEU A 254 11.73 -7.99 -23.31
CA LEU A 254 12.35 -7.03 -24.22
C LEU A 254 11.47 -6.67 -25.42
N ARG A 255 10.55 -7.55 -25.86
CA ARG A 255 9.56 -7.18 -26.88
C ARG A 255 8.58 -6.13 -26.38
N MET A 256 8.26 -6.13 -25.08
CA MET A 256 7.40 -5.16 -24.43
C MET A 256 8.15 -3.92 -23.97
N PHE A 257 9.36 -4.10 -23.47
CA PHE A 257 10.23 -3.06 -22.89
C PHE A 257 11.61 -3.03 -23.57
N PRO A 258 11.71 -2.60 -24.85
CA PRO A 258 12.94 -2.73 -25.65
C PRO A 258 14.15 -1.99 -25.09
N LYS A 259 13.92 -0.98 -24.23
CA LYS A 259 14.96 -0.15 -23.61
C LYS A 259 15.31 -0.57 -22.18
N SER A 260 14.77 -1.69 -21.68
CA SER A 260 15.08 -2.16 -20.32
C SER A 260 16.58 -2.50 -20.18
N GLY A 261 17.28 -1.76 -19.34
CA GLY A 261 18.67 -2.05 -18.97
C GLY A 261 18.75 -3.37 -18.21
N LEU A 262 17.80 -3.63 -17.31
CA LEU A 262 17.72 -4.82 -16.49
C LEU A 262 17.63 -6.10 -17.34
N LEU A 263 16.68 -6.18 -18.25
CA LEU A 263 16.49 -7.37 -19.10
C LEU A 263 17.63 -7.59 -20.07
N ASN A 264 18.19 -6.50 -20.64
CA ASN A 264 19.39 -6.61 -21.47
C ASN A 264 20.59 -7.12 -20.67
N PHE A 265 20.77 -6.70 -19.41
CA PHE A 265 21.87 -7.14 -18.58
C PHE A 265 21.76 -8.63 -18.22
N GLU A 266 20.57 -9.12 -17.87
CA GLU A 266 20.34 -10.54 -17.60
C GLU A 266 20.63 -11.43 -18.81
N LEU A 267 20.21 -10.97 -19.99
CA LEU A 267 20.55 -11.68 -21.23
C LEU A 267 22.05 -11.64 -21.54
N ALA A 268 22.75 -10.56 -21.18
CA ALA A 268 24.20 -10.51 -21.32
C ALA A 268 24.88 -11.54 -20.41
N ILE A 269 24.48 -11.59 -19.12
CA ILE A 269 25.01 -12.59 -18.16
C ILE A 269 24.70 -14.01 -18.64
N ALA A 270 23.49 -14.26 -19.10
CA ALA A 270 23.09 -15.59 -19.57
C ALA A 270 23.89 -16.03 -20.80
N ASN A 271 24.08 -15.17 -21.82
CA ASN A 271 24.85 -15.48 -23.00
C ASN A 271 26.35 -15.71 -22.66
N ARG A 272 26.93 -14.86 -21.80
CA ARG A 272 28.30 -15.08 -21.30
C ARG A 272 28.47 -16.45 -20.67
N SER A 273 27.51 -16.89 -19.86
CA SER A 273 27.55 -18.20 -19.21
C SER A 273 27.38 -19.38 -20.19
N LEU A 274 26.94 -19.11 -21.42
CA LEU A 274 26.89 -20.06 -22.54
C LEU A 274 28.11 -19.91 -23.46
N ASN A 275 29.13 -19.13 -23.07
CA ASN A 275 30.33 -18.78 -23.84
C ASN A 275 30.02 -18.07 -25.18
N ASP A 276 28.88 -17.36 -25.28
CA ASP A 276 28.54 -16.52 -26.42
C ASP A 276 28.86 -15.05 -26.07
N ASP A 277 30.15 -14.73 -26.02
CA ASP A 277 30.63 -13.40 -25.61
C ASP A 277 30.24 -12.31 -26.61
N GLU A 278 30.06 -12.65 -27.87
CA GLU A 278 29.59 -11.70 -28.89
C GLU A 278 28.17 -11.20 -28.58
N LYS A 279 27.23 -12.12 -28.33
CA LYS A 279 25.87 -11.75 -27.92
C LYS A 279 25.85 -11.08 -26.55
N ALA A 280 26.65 -11.56 -25.59
CA ALA A 280 26.78 -10.93 -24.29
C ALA A 280 27.19 -9.47 -24.40
N LEU A 281 28.21 -9.16 -25.22
CA LEU A 281 28.68 -7.81 -25.47
C LEU A 281 27.61 -6.93 -26.14
N LYS A 282 26.85 -7.48 -27.09
CA LYS A 282 25.74 -6.77 -27.73
C LYS A 282 24.65 -6.38 -26.72
N TYR A 283 24.30 -7.27 -25.80
CA TYR A 283 23.27 -7.01 -24.80
C TYR A 283 23.75 -6.05 -23.71
N VAL A 284 24.98 -6.21 -23.20
CA VAL A 284 25.48 -5.29 -22.15
C VAL A 284 25.62 -3.85 -22.66
N ARG A 285 25.98 -3.66 -23.93
CA ARG A 285 25.99 -2.31 -24.55
C ARG A 285 24.60 -1.69 -24.63
N LYS A 286 23.56 -2.49 -24.88
CA LYS A 286 22.17 -2.01 -24.80
C LYS A 286 21.77 -1.65 -23.37
N ALA A 287 22.21 -2.42 -22.37
CA ALA A 287 21.99 -2.09 -20.95
C ALA A 287 22.67 -0.76 -20.58
N LEU A 288 23.93 -0.55 -21.03
CA LEU A 288 24.65 0.72 -20.84
C LEU A 288 23.99 1.92 -21.52
N ASN A 289 23.33 1.71 -22.68
CA ASN A 289 22.56 2.78 -23.31
C ASN A 289 21.36 3.21 -22.47
N ALA A 290 20.80 2.33 -21.64
CA ALA A 290 19.70 2.62 -20.74
C ALA A 290 20.19 3.30 -19.44
N ASP A 291 21.30 2.82 -18.88
CA ASP A 291 21.94 3.40 -17.69
C ASP A 291 23.49 3.41 -17.83
N PRO A 292 24.05 4.49 -18.38
CA PRO A 292 25.49 4.59 -18.63
C PRO A 292 26.37 4.64 -17.37
N LYS A 293 25.76 4.85 -16.20
CA LYS A 293 26.50 4.96 -14.93
C LYS A 293 26.41 3.71 -14.08
N ASN A 294 25.70 2.68 -14.51
CA ASN A 294 25.54 1.45 -13.77
C ASN A 294 26.90 0.68 -13.73
N ALA A 295 27.41 0.50 -12.52
CA ALA A 295 28.73 -0.10 -12.31
C ALA A 295 28.80 -1.56 -12.81
N ASP A 296 27.72 -2.34 -12.65
CA ASP A 296 27.69 -3.74 -13.05
C ASP A 296 27.73 -3.87 -14.58
N TYR A 297 27.02 -3.00 -15.29
CA TYR A 297 27.01 -2.96 -16.74
C TYR A 297 28.40 -2.60 -17.29
N ILE A 298 29.04 -1.57 -16.70
CA ILE A 298 30.38 -1.13 -17.05
C ILE A 298 31.39 -2.25 -16.81
N ASN A 299 31.32 -2.94 -15.69
CA ASN A 299 32.25 -4.02 -15.34
C ASN A 299 32.13 -5.19 -16.31
N LEU A 300 30.91 -5.62 -16.61
CA LEU A 300 30.67 -6.71 -17.54
C LEU A 300 31.17 -6.37 -18.96
N GLU A 301 30.94 -5.15 -19.45
CA GLU A 301 31.44 -4.73 -20.77
C GLU A 301 32.98 -4.76 -20.81
N LYS A 302 33.65 -4.23 -19.77
CA LYS A 302 35.12 -4.26 -19.68
C LYS A 302 35.69 -5.68 -19.67
N GLU A 303 35.04 -6.59 -18.95
CA GLU A 303 35.47 -8.01 -18.91
C GLU A 303 35.33 -8.66 -20.29
N LEU A 304 34.17 -8.50 -20.95
CA LEU A 304 33.91 -9.06 -22.27
C LEU A 304 34.82 -8.48 -23.36
N THR A 305 35.22 -7.21 -23.23
CA THR A 305 36.13 -6.55 -24.19
C THR A 305 37.59 -6.97 -24.02
N LYS A 306 37.97 -7.41 -22.82
CA LYS A 306 39.36 -7.92 -22.57
C LYS A 306 39.56 -9.39 -22.98
N SER A 307 38.48 -10.16 -23.06
CA SER A 307 38.47 -11.58 -23.40
C SER A 307 38.50 -11.83 -24.92
N ASN A 308 38.21 -10.79 -25.71
CA ASN A 308 38.31 -10.76 -27.18
C ASN A 308 39.59 -10.04 -27.59
#